data_84d9d5242e98e75d683bfcb77f8cf716
#
_entry.id   84d9d5242e98e75d683bfcb77f8cf716
#
_cell.length_a   1.000
_cell.length_b   1.000
_cell.length_c   1.000
_cell.angle_alpha   90.00
_cell.angle_beta   90.00
_cell.angle_gamma   90.00
#
_symmetry.space_group_name_H-M   'P 1'
#
loop_
_entity.id
_entity.type
_entity.pdbx_description
1 polymer ?
#
loop_
_entity_poly.entity_id
_entity_poly.type
_entity_poly.pdbx_seq_one_letter_code
_entity_poly.pdbx_strand_id
1 'polypeptide(L)'
;MKAKTTVFGRILKCYDLPLEEVNDLNIQYEKEKSKLNSFGHRLAGRLDSELEFTHLLGQTKLAKTIGECLNDYIDTIEKLGIFNEEKKLHILSCWVNDMKEGEYNPPHTHHDLTGWSTVLFLKVPEYIDDTKDPHKFKDGMLGFISHDSIGTTWAEPKVGEFYIFEAKHQHMVMPFKTKPKGKIRRTMSFNFVQKILENERRSRYDTWLP
;
A
#
# COMPACT_ATOMS: atom_id res chain seq x y z
N MET A 1 -17.32 35.32 7.87
CA MET A 1 -16.17 34.83 8.67
C MET A 1 -15.40 33.84 7.78
N LYS A 2 -14.08 34.02 7.58
CA LYS A 2 -13.23 33.08 6.84
C LYS A 2 -12.50 32.21 7.86
N ALA A 3 -12.69 30.90 7.81
CA ALA A 3 -11.96 29.93 8.64
C ALA A 3 -10.82 29.31 7.82
N LYS A 4 -9.67 29.08 8.45
CA LYS A 4 -8.57 28.28 7.92
C LYS A 4 -8.55 26.96 8.68
N THR A 5 -8.69 25.83 7.95
CA THR A 5 -8.59 24.49 8.53
C THR A 5 -7.16 24.00 8.35
N THR A 6 -6.57 23.49 9.41
CA THR A 6 -5.28 22.80 9.38
C THR A 6 -5.51 21.36 9.84
N VAL A 7 -5.00 20.40 9.10
CA VAL A 7 -5.09 18.98 9.46
C VAL A 7 -3.77 18.59 10.14
N PHE A 8 -3.87 18.08 11.36
CA PHE A 8 -2.74 17.46 12.06
C PHE A 8 -2.95 15.95 12.04
N GLY A 9 -2.03 15.24 11.41
CA GLY A 9 -2.11 13.80 11.33
C GLY A 9 -1.78 13.25 9.96
N ARG A 10 -1.85 11.93 9.84
CA ARG A 10 -1.52 11.21 8.62
C ARG A 10 -2.75 10.98 7.77
N ILE A 11 -2.54 10.97 6.46
CA ILE A 11 -3.61 10.75 5.50
C ILE A 11 -3.55 9.30 5.03
N LEU A 12 -4.66 8.61 5.20
CA LEU A 12 -4.95 7.31 4.61
C LEU A 12 -6.07 7.51 3.60
N LYS A 13 -5.85 7.15 2.33
CA LYS A 13 -6.91 7.09 1.32
C LYS A 13 -7.15 5.66 0.87
N CYS A 14 -8.40 5.35 0.61
CA CYS A 14 -8.85 4.11 -0.01
C CYS A 14 -9.61 4.43 -1.29
N TYR A 15 -9.31 3.71 -2.37
CA TYR A 15 -9.96 3.80 -3.67
C TYR A 15 -10.56 2.45 -4.04
N ASP A 16 -11.73 2.45 -4.66
CA ASP A 16 -12.31 1.26 -5.29
C ASP A 16 -11.84 1.19 -6.75
N LEU A 17 -10.97 0.23 -7.09
CA LEU A 17 -10.47 0.05 -8.44
C LEU A 17 -11.41 -0.83 -9.28
N PRO A 18 -11.43 -0.67 -10.64
CA PRO A 18 -12.24 -1.50 -11.52
C PRO A 18 -11.92 -2.99 -11.39
N LEU A 19 -12.90 -3.80 -11.01
CA LEU A 19 -12.69 -5.23 -10.75
C LEU A 19 -12.22 -6.00 -12.00
N GLU A 20 -12.59 -5.56 -13.19
CA GLU A 20 -12.09 -6.14 -14.44
C GLU A 20 -10.58 -5.97 -14.58
N GLU A 21 -10.04 -4.78 -14.32
CA GLU A 21 -8.60 -4.50 -14.39
C GLU A 21 -7.84 -5.24 -13.29
N VAL A 22 -8.41 -5.35 -12.08
CA VAL A 22 -7.86 -6.14 -10.97
C VAL A 22 -7.81 -7.63 -11.33
N ASN A 23 -8.83 -8.17 -11.99
CA ASN A 23 -8.84 -9.54 -12.45
C ASN A 23 -7.82 -9.80 -13.56
N ASP A 24 -7.69 -8.88 -14.53
CA ASP A 24 -6.66 -8.95 -15.57
C ASP A 24 -5.25 -8.99 -14.97
N LEU A 25 -4.97 -8.18 -13.95
CA LEU A 25 -3.70 -8.20 -13.22
C LEU A 25 -3.49 -9.55 -12.52
N ASN A 26 -4.51 -10.13 -11.89
CA ASN A 26 -4.41 -11.46 -11.29
C ASN A 26 -4.06 -12.53 -12.32
N ILE A 27 -4.69 -12.49 -13.50
CA ILE A 27 -4.40 -13.44 -14.61
C ILE A 27 -2.96 -13.27 -15.08
N GLN A 28 -2.51 -12.04 -15.28
CA GLN A 28 -1.12 -11.76 -15.68
C GLN A 28 -0.12 -12.25 -14.63
N TYR A 29 -0.38 -11.98 -13.35
CA TYR A 29 0.48 -12.46 -12.27
C TYR A 29 0.56 -13.99 -12.23
N GLU A 30 -0.57 -14.71 -12.32
CA GLU A 30 -0.58 -16.17 -12.32
C GLU A 30 0.25 -16.76 -13.48
N LYS A 31 0.23 -16.11 -14.64
CA LYS A 31 1.01 -16.49 -15.81
C LYS A 31 2.52 -16.31 -15.62
N GLU A 32 2.91 -15.25 -14.91
CA GLU A 32 4.33 -14.87 -14.80
C GLU A 32 4.98 -15.31 -13.49
N LYS A 33 4.21 -15.64 -12.44
CA LYS A 33 4.71 -15.84 -11.07
C LYS A 33 5.83 -16.88 -10.93
N SER A 34 5.85 -17.92 -11.77
CA SER A 34 6.92 -18.94 -11.74
C SER A 34 8.29 -18.42 -12.19
N LYS A 35 8.34 -17.25 -12.84
CA LYS A 35 9.55 -16.61 -13.34
C LYS A 35 10.00 -15.44 -12.46
N LEU A 36 9.18 -15.03 -11.48
CA LEU A 36 9.44 -13.89 -10.63
C LEU A 36 10.41 -14.23 -9.51
N ASN A 37 11.26 -13.28 -9.18
CA ASN A 37 12.20 -13.42 -8.08
C ASN A 37 11.51 -13.22 -6.72
N SER A 38 12.01 -13.90 -5.69
CA SER A 38 11.58 -13.63 -4.33
C SER A 38 12.01 -12.24 -3.87
N PHE A 39 11.09 -11.52 -3.23
CA PHE A 39 11.31 -10.21 -2.64
C PHE A 39 11.29 -10.24 -1.10
N GLY A 40 10.90 -11.36 -0.51
CA GLY A 40 10.69 -11.53 0.94
C GLY A 40 11.89 -11.19 1.82
N HIS A 41 13.13 -11.34 1.30
CA HIS A 41 14.34 -10.96 2.05
C HIS A 41 14.44 -9.46 2.37
N ARG A 42 13.61 -8.61 1.75
CA ARG A 42 13.51 -7.16 1.99
C ARG A 42 12.30 -6.76 2.80
N LEU A 43 11.44 -7.71 3.14
CA LEU A 43 10.14 -7.46 3.75
C LEU A 43 10.08 -8.00 5.19
N ALA A 44 9.21 -7.41 6.00
CA ALA A 44 9.00 -7.81 7.39
C ALA A 44 8.05 -9.01 7.53
N GLY A 45 7.38 -9.40 6.45
CA GLY A 45 6.38 -10.47 6.42
C GLY A 45 6.91 -11.81 6.91
N ARG A 46 6.02 -12.60 7.47
CA ARG A 46 6.22 -14.02 7.77
C ARG A 46 5.40 -14.83 6.77
N LEU A 47 5.79 -14.68 5.50
CA LEU A 47 5.12 -15.24 4.33
C LEU A 47 6.11 -16.07 3.51
N ASP A 48 5.61 -17.17 2.94
CA ASP A 48 6.40 -18.02 2.03
C ASP A 48 6.52 -17.42 0.62
N SER A 49 5.55 -16.59 0.21
CA SER A 49 5.48 -16.09 -1.16
C SER A 49 5.30 -14.58 -1.21
N GLU A 50 6.40 -13.89 -1.47
CA GLU A 50 6.49 -12.46 -1.73
C GLU A 50 7.36 -12.29 -2.99
N LEU A 51 6.73 -11.97 -4.13
CA LEU A 51 7.38 -11.96 -5.44
C LEU A 51 7.49 -10.57 -6.03
N GLU A 52 8.65 -10.24 -6.59
CA GLU A 52 8.92 -8.95 -7.22
C GLU A 52 8.08 -8.76 -8.48
N PHE A 53 7.39 -7.61 -8.58
CA PHE A 53 6.50 -7.28 -9.70
C PHE A 53 6.80 -5.91 -10.33
N THR A 54 7.88 -5.26 -9.93
CA THR A 54 8.23 -3.87 -10.31
C THR A 54 8.23 -3.66 -11.82
N HIS A 55 8.88 -4.55 -12.57
CA HIS A 55 9.02 -4.43 -14.03
C HIS A 55 7.73 -4.73 -14.80
N LEU A 56 6.78 -5.41 -14.18
CA LEU A 56 5.51 -5.80 -14.81
C LEU A 56 4.38 -4.82 -14.53
N LEU A 57 4.43 -4.05 -13.45
CA LEU A 57 3.35 -3.14 -13.06
C LEU A 57 2.97 -2.18 -14.20
N GLY A 58 3.96 -1.53 -14.82
CA GLY A 58 3.75 -0.59 -15.92
C GLY A 58 3.18 -1.21 -17.20
N GLN A 59 3.18 -2.54 -17.33
CA GLN A 59 2.64 -3.28 -18.47
C GLN A 59 1.17 -3.73 -18.24
N THR A 60 0.62 -3.48 -17.05
CA THR A 60 -0.75 -3.83 -16.71
C THR A 60 -1.73 -2.75 -17.18
N LYS A 61 -2.97 -3.13 -17.50
CA LYS A 61 -4.03 -2.15 -17.77
C LYS A 61 -4.29 -1.25 -16.56
N LEU A 62 -4.15 -1.80 -15.37
CA LEU A 62 -4.35 -1.12 -14.09
C LEU A 62 -3.32 -0.01 -13.82
N ALA A 63 -2.18 0.01 -14.51
CA ALA A 63 -1.12 1.01 -14.29
C ALA A 63 -1.62 2.45 -14.46
N LYS A 64 -2.50 2.71 -15.44
CA LYS A 64 -3.09 4.04 -15.67
C LYS A 64 -3.99 4.44 -14.50
N THR A 65 -4.91 3.57 -14.11
CA THR A 65 -5.85 3.81 -13.00
C THR A 65 -5.10 4.02 -11.67
N ILE A 66 -4.06 3.23 -11.41
CA ILE A 66 -3.15 3.45 -10.28
C ILE A 66 -2.52 4.83 -10.36
N GLY A 67 -1.98 5.24 -11.51
CA GLY A 67 -1.39 6.57 -11.70
C GLY A 67 -2.37 7.71 -11.39
N GLU A 68 -3.62 7.58 -11.77
CA GLU A 68 -4.68 8.55 -11.44
C GLU A 68 -4.92 8.62 -9.92
N CYS A 69 -4.98 7.48 -9.23
CA CYS A 69 -5.11 7.43 -7.76
C CYS A 69 -3.91 8.07 -7.05
N LEU A 70 -2.68 7.80 -7.53
CA LEU A 70 -1.46 8.39 -6.96
C LEU A 70 -1.47 9.92 -7.10
N ASN A 71 -1.82 10.43 -8.27
CA ASN A 71 -1.92 11.88 -8.50
C ASN A 71 -2.99 12.51 -7.61
N ASP A 72 -4.19 11.93 -7.51
CA ASP A 72 -5.25 12.43 -6.63
C ASP A 72 -4.85 12.40 -5.14
N TYR A 73 -4.09 11.39 -4.71
CA TYR A 73 -3.55 11.35 -3.35
C TYR A 73 -2.57 12.49 -3.11
N ILE A 74 -1.62 12.72 -4.03
CA ILE A 74 -0.63 13.81 -3.94
C ILE A 74 -1.31 15.17 -3.97
N ASP A 75 -2.24 15.41 -4.88
CA ASP A 75 -3.05 16.63 -4.93
C ASP A 75 -3.77 16.93 -3.61
N THR A 76 -4.21 15.88 -2.93
CA THR A 76 -4.87 16.02 -1.63
C THR A 76 -3.90 16.50 -0.56
N ILE A 77 -2.71 15.93 -0.46
CA ILE A 77 -1.72 16.36 0.54
C ILE A 77 -1.13 17.73 0.23
N GLU A 78 -1.01 18.10 -1.04
CA GLU A 78 -0.59 19.44 -1.47
C GLU A 78 -1.63 20.50 -1.10
N LYS A 79 -2.91 20.26 -1.37
CA LYS A 79 -4.02 21.15 -0.98
C LYS A 79 -4.12 21.36 0.54
N LEU A 80 -3.69 20.38 1.31
CA LEU A 80 -3.61 20.48 2.77
C LEU A 80 -2.34 21.22 3.25
N GLY A 81 -1.49 21.70 2.33
CA GLY A 81 -0.28 22.45 2.64
C GLY A 81 0.87 21.60 3.19
N ILE A 82 0.81 20.29 2.98
CA ILE A 82 1.84 19.35 3.45
C ILE A 82 3.03 19.29 2.48
N PHE A 83 2.79 19.57 1.18
CA PHE A 83 3.81 19.67 0.12
C PHE A 83 3.44 20.73 -0.91
N ASN A 84 4.42 21.35 -1.55
CA ASN A 84 4.20 22.47 -2.48
C ASN A 84 5.25 22.54 -3.61
N GLU A 85 5.49 21.45 -4.33
CA GLU A 85 6.43 21.44 -5.46
C GLU A 85 6.00 20.50 -6.58
N GLU A 86 6.16 20.91 -7.84
CA GLU A 86 5.98 20.04 -9.02
C GLU A 86 7.01 18.89 -9.00
N LYS A 87 6.52 17.65 -8.95
CA LYS A 87 7.37 16.48 -8.82
C LYS A 87 6.84 15.33 -9.65
N LYS A 88 7.76 14.55 -10.24
CA LYS A 88 7.40 13.28 -10.87
C LYS A 88 7.31 12.18 -9.83
N LEU A 89 6.24 11.38 -9.91
CA LEU A 89 6.09 10.18 -9.12
C LEU A 89 7.03 9.08 -9.66
N HIS A 90 7.72 8.42 -8.77
CA HIS A 90 8.64 7.34 -9.09
C HIS A 90 8.37 6.13 -8.21
N ILE A 91 8.02 5.00 -8.83
CA ILE A 91 7.84 3.73 -8.13
C ILE A 91 9.22 3.14 -7.83
N LEU A 92 9.48 2.86 -6.57
CA LEU A 92 10.76 2.32 -6.09
C LEU A 92 10.80 0.80 -6.18
N SER A 93 9.72 0.15 -5.78
CA SER A 93 9.59 -1.30 -5.74
C SER A 93 8.11 -1.69 -5.74
N CYS A 94 7.78 -2.81 -6.36
CA CYS A 94 6.44 -3.39 -6.34
C CYS A 94 6.56 -4.90 -6.13
N TRP A 95 5.69 -5.46 -5.30
CA TRP A 95 5.67 -6.91 -5.03
C TRP A 95 4.24 -7.41 -4.81
N VAL A 96 4.05 -8.70 -5.02
CA VAL A 96 2.79 -9.41 -4.75
C VAL A 96 3.00 -10.40 -3.63
N ASN A 97 2.12 -10.34 -2.63
CA ASN A 97 2.08 -11.24 -1.49
C ASN A 97 0.97 -12.28 -1.69
N ASP A 98 1.32 -13.56 -1.69
CA ASP A 98 0.37 -14.67 -1.60
C ASP A 98 0.41 -15.23 -0.17
N MET A 99 -0.44 -14.71 0.69
CA MET A 99 -0.49 -15.02 2.11
C MET A 99 -1.38 -16.23 2.39
N LYS A 100 -0.86 -17.21 3.11
CA LYS A 100 -1.55 -18.44 3.53
C LYS A 100 -2.11 -18.33 4.94
N GLU A 101 -2.88 -19.34 5.35
CA GLU A 101 -3.37 -19.47 6.72
C GLU A 101 -2.23 -19.43 7.74
N GLY A 102 -2.39 -18.65 8.81
CA GLY A 102 -1.43 -18.49 9.88
C GLY A 102 -0.26 -17.56 9.57
N GLU A 103 -0.04 -17.19 8.31
CA GLU A 103 0.95 -16.20 7.94
C GLU A 103 0.47 -14.78 8.31
N TYR A 104 1.41 -13.85 8.51
CA TYR A 104 1.09 -12.49 8.94
C TYR A 104 2.22 -11.51 8.61
N ASN A 105 1.90 -10.22 8.61
CA ASN A 105 2.91 -9.15 8.66
C ASN A 105 2.91 -8.53 10.05
N PRO A 106 4.02 -8.59 10.80
CA PRO A 106 4.13 -7.91 12.08
C PRO A 106 4.01 -6.38 11.91
N PRO A 107 3.79 -5.61 12.99
CA PRO A 107 3.88 -4.16 12.94
C PRO A 107 5.23 -3.71 12.36
N HIS A 108 5.19 -2.96 11.25
CA HIS A 108 6.39 -2.49 10.55
C HIS A 108 6.14 -1.16 9.84
N THR A 109 7.22 -0.51 9.44
CA THR A 109 7.26 0.63 8.53
C THR A 109 8.13 0.26 7.34
N HIS A 110 8.14 1.08 6.29
CA HIS A 110 9.08 0.86 5.20
C HIS A 110 10.45 1.44 5.52
N HIS A 111 11.50 0.73 5.12
CA HIS A 111 12.88 0.88 5.62
C HIS A 111 13.47 2.29 5.47
N ASP A 112 13.20 2.96 4.36
CA ASP A 112 13.72 4.29 4.08
C ASP A 112 12.89 5.43 4.71
N LEU A 113 11.71 5.12 5.22
CA LEU A 113 10.76 6.04 5.86
C LEU A 113 10.38 7.24 4.99
N THR A 114 10.68 7.21 3.69
CA THR A 114 10.41 8.29 2.74
C THR A 114 9.32 7.91 1.76
N GLY A 115 8.54 8.91 1.33
CA GLY A 115 7.46 8.72 0.37
C GLY A 115 6.25 7.99 0.94
N TRP A 116 5.65 7.16 0.11
CA TRP A 116 4.38 6.51 0.37
C TRP A 116 4.43 5.03 0.05
N SER A 117 3.56 4.29 0.70
CA SER A 117 3.32 2.86 0.47
C SER A 117 1.87 2.61 0.12
N THR A 118 1.63 1.45 -0.47
CA THR A 118 0.31 1.06 -0.95
C THR A 118 -0.01 -0.39 -0.63
N VAL A 119 -1.32 -0.69 -0.57
CA VAL A 119 -1.84 -2.06 -0.52
C VAL A 119 -3.07 -2.15 -1.41
N LEU A 120 -3.04 -3.00 -2.44
CA LEU A 120 -4.18 -3.36 -3.28
C LEU A 120 -4.59 -4.80 -3.00
N PHE A 121 -5.86 -5.03 -2.66
CA PHE A 121 -6.40 -6.38 -2.49
C PHE A 121 -6.77 -7.01 -3.83
N LEU A 122 -6.08 -8.09 -4.19
CA LEU A 122 -6.26 -8.82 -5.45
C LEU A 122 -7.11 -10.08 -5.29
N LYS A 123 -6.96 -10.80 -4.17
CA LYS A 123 -7.80 -11.95 -3.79
C LYS A 123 -8.07 -11.91 -2.30
N VAL A 124 -9.31 -12.13 -1.95
CA VAL A 124 -9.76 -12.24 -0.55
C VAL A 124 -10.54 -13.53 -0.42
N PRO A 125 -10.08 -14.48 0.39
CA PRO A 125 -10.80 -15.72 0.64
C PRO A 125 -11.95 -15.48 1.61
N GLU A 126 -12.89 -16.43 1.69
CA GLU A 126 -13.83 -16.50 2.79
C GLU A 126 -13.06 -16.88 4.08
N TYR A 127 -13.13 -16.04 5.09
CA TYR A 127 -12.52 -16.32 6.39
C TYR A 127 -13.46 -17.16 7.26
N ILE A 128 -12.88 -17.93 8.17
CA ILE A 128 -13.68 -18.63 9.17
C ILE A 128 -14.15 -17.59 10.18
N ASP A 129 -15.44 -17.32 10.17
CA ASP A 129 -16.09 -16.50 11.19
C ASP A 129 -16.27 -17.36 12.46
N ASP A 130 -15.39 -17.16 13.44
CA ASP A 130 -15.53 -17.75 14.76
C ASP A 130 -16.08 -16.70 15.73
N THR A 131 -17.39 -16.47 15.61
CA THR A 131 -18.13 -15.45 16.37
C THR A 131 -18.07 -15.61 17.88
N LYS A 132 -17.54 -16.74 18.39
CA LYS A 132 -17.34 -17.00 19.81
C LYS A 132 -16.12 -16.28 20.39
N ASP A 133 -15.20 -15.82 19.53
CA ASP A 133 -14.01 -15.09 19.95
C ASP A 133 -14.05 -13.67 19.40
N PRO A 134 -14.32 -12.66 20.25
CA PRO A 134 -14.42 -11.27 19.81
C PRO A 134 -13.10 -10.70 19.25
N HIS A 135 -12.00 -11.41 19.41
CA HIS A 135 -10.71 -11.00 18.86
C HIS A 135 -10.48 -11.52 17.43
N LYS A 136 -11.22 -12.54 16.96
CA LYS A 136 -11.07 -13.14 15.65
C LYS A 136 -11.71 -12.37 14.51
N PHE A 137 -12.54 -11.38 14.77
CA PHE A 137 -13.13 -10.55 13.70
C PHE A 137 -12.11 -9.70 12.94
N LYS A 138 -10.83 -9.78 13.27
CA LYS A 138 -9.74 -9.08 12.58
C LYS A 138 -8.89 -9.99 11.68
N ASP A 139 -9.31 -11.22 11.48
CA ASP A 139 -8.60 -12.18 10.63
C ASP A 139 -8.36 -11.59 9.23
N GLY A 140 -7.08 -11.62 8.78
CA GLY A 140 -6.64 -11.09 7.50
C GLY A 140 -6.75 -9.57 7.33
N MET A 141 -7.21 -8.83 8.35
CA MET A 141 -7.32 -7.37 8.28
C MET A 141 -5.96 -6.68 8.22
N LEU A 142 -5.94 -5.56 7.51
CA LEU A 142 -4.84 -4.60 7.49
C LEU A 142 -5.07 -3.58 8.60
N GLY A 143 -4.15 -3.50 9.55
CA GLY A 143 -4.20 -2.56 10.67
C GLY A 143 -3.22 -1.42 10.50
N PHE A 144 -3.68 -0.18 10.66
CA PHE A 144 -2.88 1.04 10.71
C PHE A 144 -2.79 1.54 12.14
N ILE A 145 -1.59 1.53 12.71
CA ILE A 145 -1.35 1.86 14.12
C ILE A 145 -1.25 3.38 14.27
N SER A 146 -2.12 3.97 15.07
CA SER A 146 -2.05 5.40 15.36
C SER A 146 -0.86 5.72 16.25
N HIS A 147 -0.12 6.80 15.95
CA HIS A 147 0.97 7.28 16.80
C HIS A 147 0.49 8.21 17.91
N ASP A 148 -0.66 8.85 17.70
CA ASP A 148 -1.16 9.93 18.56
C ASP A 148 -2.36 9.49 19.41
N SER A 149 -2.83 8.26 19.25
CA SER A 149 -3.95 7.71 20.01
C SER A 149 -3.74 6.22 20.31
N ILE A 150 -4.46 5.76 21.35
CA ILE A 150 -4.52 4.34 21.69
C ILE A 150 -5.50 3.67 20.73
N GLY A 151 -5.02 3.25 19.56
CA GLY A 151 -5.89 2.56 18.63
C GLY A 151 -5.24 2.15 17.33
N THR A 152 -5.94 1.29 16.63
CA THR A 152 -5.60 0.82 15.29
C THR A 152 -6.82 1.01 14.41
N THR A 153 -6.63 1.68 13.27
CA THR A 153 -7.63 1.71 12.21
C THR A 153 -7.54 0.42 11.43
N TRP A 154 -8.64 -0.30 11.32
CA TRP A 154 -8.71 -1.57 10.64
C TRP A 154 -9.38 -1.43 9.28
N ALA A 155 -8.74 -1.97 8.25
CA ALA A 155 -9.28 -2.13 6.91
C ALA A 155 -9.65 -3.61 6.71
N GLU A 156 -10.95 -3.86 6.53
CA GLU A 156 -11.45 -5.18 6.14
C GLU A 156 -11.04 -5.48 4.70
N PRO A 157 -10.48 -6.67 4.42
CA PRO A 157 -10.05 -7.01 3.08
C PRO A 157 -11.23 -7.08 2.10
N LYS A 158 -11.16 -6.31 1.01
CA LYS A 158 -12.11 -6.36 -0.09
C LYS A 158 -11.38 -6.24 -1.42
N VAL A 159 -11.66 -7.14 -2.36
CA VAL A 159 -11.04 -7.13 -3.69
C VAL A 159 -11.31 -5.81 -4.40
N GLY A 160 -10.26 -5.19 -4.94
CA GLY A 160 -10.30 -3.90 -5.62
C GLY A 160 -10.05 -2.70 -4.72
N GLU A 161 -10.13 -2.84 -3.39
CA GLU A 161 -9.74 -1.74 -2.51
C GLU A 161 -8.23 -1.50 -2.55
N PHE A 162 -7.88 -0.23 -2.79
CA PHE A 162 -6.52 0.24 -2.94
C PHE A 162 -6.22 1.34 -1.93
N TYR A 163 -5.34 1.05 -0.99
CA TYR A 163 -4.92 1.93 0.09
C TYR A 163 -3.62 2.61 -0.24
N ILE A 164 -3.52 3.94 0.03
CA ILE A 164 -2.31 4.75 -0.07
C ILE A 164 -2.08 5.46 1.26
N PHE A 165 -0.84 5.39 1.77
CA PHE A 165 -0.44 5.97 3.06
C PHE A 165 1.05 6.29 3.10
N GLU A 166 1.48 7.08 4.08
CA GLU A 166 2.90 7.42 4.26
C GLU A 166 3.74 6.18 4.58
N ALA A 167 4.92 6.03 3.95
CA ALA A 167 5.84 4.91 4.17
C ALA A 167 6.24 4.71 5.64
N LYS A 168 6.34 5.79 6.41
CA LYS A 168 6.63 5.76 7.85
C LYS A 168 5.43 5.39 8.74
N HIS A 169 4.22 5.20 8.15
CA HIS A 169 3.06 4.80 8.93
C HIS A 169 3.16 3.33 9.31
N GLN A 170 3.19 3.06 10.61
CA GLN A 170 3.26 1.69 11.12
C GLN A 170 1.96 0.95 10.81
N HIS A 171 2.09 -0.23 10.19
CA HIS A 171 0.96 -1.06 9.81
C HIS A 171 1.30 -2.54 9.97
N MET A 172 0.26 -3.37 9.94
CA MET A 172 0.37 -4.83 10.15
C MET A 172 -0.73 -5.57 9.41
N VAL A 173 -0.56 -6.88 9.20
CA VAL A 173 -1.61 -7.76 8.68
C VAL A 173 -1.80 -8.91 9.66
N MET A 174 -3.04 -9.13 10.09
CA MET A 174 -3.39 -10.20 11.02
C MET A 174 -3.39 -11.56 10.31
N PRO A 175 -2.99 -12.64 11.00
CA PRO A 175 -3.16 -13.99 10.49
C PRO A 175 -4.64 -14.34 10.34
N PHE A 176 -4.95 -15.37 9.57
CA PHE A 176 -6.32 -15.80 9.32
C PHE A 176 -6.42 -17.30 9.12
N LYS A 177 -7.67 -17.81 9.10
CA LYS A 177 -8.05 -19.13 8.64
C LYS A 177 -9.12 -19.04 7.58
N THR A 178 -9.16 -19.98 6.64
CA THR A 178 -10.05 -19.91 5.49
C THR A 178 -11.06 -21.04 5.42
N LYS A 179 -12.18 -20.75 4.76
CA LYS A 179 -13.21 -21.75 4.43
C LYS A 179 -13.52 -21.67 2.92
N PRO A 180 -13.25 -22.74 2.14
CA PRO A 180 -12.53 -23.96 2.54
C PRO A 180 -11.08 -23.69 2.89
N LYS A 181 -10.48 -24.59 3.67
CA LYS A 181 -9.09 -24.51 4.11
C LYS A 181 -8.11 -24.40 2.94
N GLY A 182 -7.01 -23.67 3.13
CA GLY A 182 -5.91 -23.56 2.18
C GLY A 182 -6.11 -22.54 1.06
N LYS A 183 -7.07 -21.63 1.18
CA LYS A 183 -7.18 -20.49 0.27
C LYS A 183 -6.16 -19.43 0.63
N ILE A 184 -5.76 -18.63 -0.37
CA ILE A 184 -4.79 -17.55 -0.20
C ILE A 184 -5.47 -16.19 -0.20
N ARG A 185 -4.91 -15.25 0.58
CA ARG A 185 -5.16 -13.81 0.48
C ARG A 185 -4.03 -13.22 -0.36
N ARG A 186 -4.36 -12.53 -1.45
CA ARG A 186 -3.36 -11.89 -2.32
C ARG A 186 -3.48 -10.38 -2.25
N THR A 187 -2.33 -9.72 -2.07
CA THR A 187 -2.22 -8.27 -2.22
C THR A 187 -1.05 -7.91 -3.12
N MET A 188 -1.16 -6.79 -3.81
CA MET A 188 -0.03 -6.11 -4.43
C MET A 188 0.29 -4.87 -3.61
N SER A 189 1.56 -4.66 -3.33
CA SER A 189 2.07 -3.47 -2.65
C SER A 189 3.21 -2.86 -3.45
N PHE A 190 3.34 -1.55 -3.37
CA PHE A 190 4.50 -0.84 -3.92
C PHE A 190 4.79 0.42 -3.12
N ASN A 191 6.06 0.83 -3.16
CA ASN A 191 6.52 2.09 -2.61
C ASN A 191 6.76 3.09 -3.72
N PHE A 192 6.43 4.36 -3.47
CA PHE A 192 6.72 5.44 -4.42
C PHE A 192 7.14 6.72 -3.70
N VAL A 193 7.86 7.56 -4.42
CA VAL A 193 8.34 8.85 -3.97
C VAL A 193 8.05 9.93 -5.01
N GLN A 194 8.03 11.18 -4.56
CA GLN A 194 8.15 12.31 -5.46
C GLN A 194 9.63 12.65 -5.62
N LYS A 195 10.12 12.76 -6.86
CA LYS A 195 11.46 13.27 -7.17
C LYS A 195 11.37 14.68 -7.70
N ILE A 196 12.14 15.59 -7.10
CA ILE A 196 12.37 16.94 -7.62
C ILE A 196 13.12 16.80 -8.95
N LEU A 197 12.68 17.46 -10.00
CA LEU A 197 13.43 17.54 -11.24
C LEU A 197 14.76 18.27 -10.97
N GLU A 198 15.90 17.66 -11.34
CA GLU A 198 17.25 18.16 -10.98
C GLU A 198 17.54 19.61 -11.40
N ASN A 199 16.82 20.15 -12.36
CA ASN A 199 16.97 21.53 -12.84
C ASN A 199 16.59 22.59 -11.81
N GLU A 200 15.84 22.24 -10.75
CA GLU A 200 15.39 23.19 -9.71
C GLU A 200 16.27 23.18 -8.44
N ARG A 201 17.11 22.16 -8.25
CA ARG A 201 18.00 22.10 -7.08
C ARG A 201 19.04 23.21 -7.06
N ARG A 202 19.50 23.72 -8.23
CA ARG A 202 20.53 24.74 -8.30
C ARG A 202 20.07 26.14 -7.88
N SER A 203 18.79 26.47 -7.98
CA SER A 203 18.33 27.85 -7.70
C SER A 203 18.01 28.14 -6.23
N ARG A 204 17.77 27.11 -5.40
CA ARG A 204 17.35 27.32 -4.00
C ARG A 204 18.46 27.26 -2.95
N TYR A 205 19.57 26.58 -3.24
CA TYR A 205 20.71 26.52 -2.31
C TYR A 205 21.65 27.72 -2.45
N ASP A 206 21.64 28.39 -3.62
CA ASP A 206 22.51 29.56 -3.87
C ASP A 206 22.00 30.85 -3.22
N THR A 207 20.80 30.86 -2.64
CA THR A 207 20.22 32.06 -1.99
C THR A 207 20.36 32.11 -0.47
N TRP A 208 20.99 31.11 0.16
CA TRP A 208 21.12 31.00 1.63
C TRP A 208 22.55 31.01 2.15
N LEU A 209 23.55 31.32 1.33
CA LEU A 209 24.91 31.59 1.80
C LEU A 209 25.19 33.10 1.65
N PRO A 210 25.64 33.76 2.76
CA PRO A 210 26.00 35.17 2.75
C PRO A 210 27.23 35.44 1.89
#